data_0507504bf0a2b8db671c5efaf7d27e11
#
_entry.id   0507504bf0a2b8db671c5efaf7d27e11
#
_cell.length_a   1.000
_cell.length_b   1.000
_cell.length_c   1.000
_cell.angle_alpha   90.00
_cell.angle_beta   90.00
_cell.angle_gamma   90.00
#
_symmetry.space_group_name_H-M   'P 1'
#
loop_
_entity.id
_entity.type
_entity.pdbx_description
1 polymer ?
#
loop_
_entity_poly.entity_id
_entity_poly.type
_entity_poly.pdbx_seq_one_letter_code
_entity_poly.pdbx_strand_id
1 'polypeptide(L)'
;MNVQQRGVSFGRVSGRKLGRSADWAARAWGSLDELLLPRSCSCCSVALPYGSGPALCAECLMRWKRACAKTERVDPMQDVPETVVASRYDGIVPRVVLGMKNAGRTDLVPLMGDALARCVFELLRAHREDFGRSSVLGATEREVLLIPAPSSSSSVSRRGYAPATLLAREAARRLKGRLPTSLRVMPLDIVGYASASSRNDGGSIGDVAGTLTGLLGGASGGGEQKTLSAVARSERMHGALRVLEPALVAGRLCIICDDVVTTGATAAEMVRVLREAGSVVLGVCAVASVPKKASP
;
A
#
# COMPACT_ATOMS: atom_id res chain seq x y z
N MET A 1 31.35 28.10 -53.99
CA MET A 1 30.65 26.82 -54.15
C MET A 1 29.54 26.74 -53.13
N ASN A 2 28.31 26.98 -53.59
CA ASN A 2 27.09 27.04 -52.80
C ASN A 2 26.54 25.60 -52.62
N VAL A 3 26.32 25.18 -51.41
CA VAL A 3 25.53 23.96 -51.09
C VAL A 3 24.25 24.38 -50.38
N GLN A 4 23.16 24.29 -51.14
CA GLN A 4 21.79 24.55 -50.71
C GLN A 4 21.34 23.49 -49.68
N GLN A 5 20.92 23.93 -48.50
CA GLN A 5 20.17 23.12 -47.57
C GLN A 5 18.69 23.02 -48.00
N ARG A 6 18.26 21.82 -48.34
CA ARG A 6 16.83 21.52 -48.59
C ARG A 6 16.12 21.32 -47.25
N GLY A 7 15.23 22.24 -46.90
CA GLY A 7 14.33 22.11 -45.80
C GLY A 7 13.25 21.04 -46.06
N VAL A 8 13.14 20.07 -45.18
CA VAL A 8 12.05 19.10 -45.14
C VAL A 8 10.89 19.70 -44.33
N SER A 9 9.81 20.03 -45.02
CA SER A 9 8.56 20.49 -44.47
C SER A 9 7.80 19.31 -43.84
N PHE A 10 7.69 19.27 -42.50
CA PHE A 10 6.76 18.36 -41.84
C PHE A 10 5.34 18.90 -41.93
N GLY A 11 4.51 18.22 -42.72
CA GLY A 11 3.10 18.48 -42.84
C GLY A 11 2.38 18.34 -41.51
N ARG A 12 1.64 19.36 -41.10
CA ARG A 12 0.78 19.43 -39.95
C ARG A 12 -0.39 18.48 -40.15
N VAL A 13 -0.38 17.31 -39.48
CA VAL A 13 -1.51 16.39 -39.47
C VAL A 13 -2.65 17.06 -38.67
N SER A 14 -3.69 17.41 -39.39
CA SER A 14 -4.96 17.93 -38.86
C SER A 14 -5.59 16.90 -37.91
N GLY A 15 -5.57 17.18 -36.60
CA GLY A 15 -6.26 16.40 -35.58
C GLY A 15 -7.78 16.49 -35.79
N ARG A 16 -8.38 15.44 -36.35
CA ARG A 16 -9.84 15.26 -36.37
C ARG A 16 -10.31 15.20 -34.91
N LYS A 17 -11.19 16.14 -34.54
CA LYS A 17 -11.98 16.13 -33.31
C LYS A 17 -12.96 14.95 -33.32
N LEU A 18 -12.49 13.76 -32.91
CA LEU A 18 -13.34 12.64 -32.50
C LEU A 18 -13.62 12.79 -31.00
N GLY A 19 -14.58 13.57 -30.63
CA GLY A 19 -14.66 13.89 -29.21
C GLY A 19 -16.04 13.95 -28.58
N ARG A 20 -17.13 14.09 -29.32
CA ARG A 20 -18.44 14.34 -28.67
C ARG A 20 -19.41 13.16 -28.68
N SER A 21 -19.26 12.22 -29.58
CA SER A 21 -20.13 11.03 -29.66
C SER A 21 -19.67 9.87 -28.79
N ALA A 22 -18.39 9.74 -28.50
CA ALA A 22 -17.87 8.69 -27.60
C ALA A 22 -18.13 9.01 -26.11
N ASP A 23 -18.10 10.29 -25.74
CA ASP A 23 -18.35 10.73 -24.36
C ASP A 23 -19.79 10.52 -23.89
N TRP A 24 -20.80 10.71 -24.77
CA TRP A 24 -22.17 10.47 -24.37
C TRP A 24 -22.49 8.96 -24.28
N ALA A 25 -21.91 8.15 -25.17
CA ALA A 25 -22.07 6.70 -25.10
C ALA A 25 -21.43 6.13 -23.82
N ALA A 26 -20.21 6.55 -23.48
CA ALA A 26 -19.57 6.15 -22.25
C ALA A 26 -20.36 6.58 -21.00
N ARG A 27 -20.98 7.76 -21.01
CA ARG A 27 -21.87 8.22 -19.92
C ARG A 27 -23.18 7.45 -19.90
N ALA A 28 -23.76 7.13 -21.06
CA ALA A 28 -25.00 6.36 -21.14
C ALA A 28 -24.79 4.90 -20.67
N TRP A 29 -23.67 4.27 -21.02
CA TRP A 29 -23.31 2.94 -20.51
C TRP A 29 -23.01 2.97 -19.00
N GLY A 30 -22.29 3.99 -18.50
CA GLY A 30 -22.09 4.18 -17.06
C GLY A 30 -23.41 4.36 -16.30
N SER A 31 -24.40 5.06 -16.88
CA SER A 31 -25.71 5.24 -16.28
C SER A 31 -26.56 3.96 -16.26
N LEU A 32 -26.40 3.07 -17.24
CA LEU A 32 -27.09 1.76 -17.27
C LEU A 32 -26.50 0.77 -16.27
N ASP A 33 -25.18 0.72 -16.13
CA ASP A 33 -24.51 -0.08 -15.11
C ASP A 33 -24.87 0.37 -13.69
N GLU A 34 -24.98 1.68 -13.47
CA GLU A 34 -25.40 2.26 -12.18
C GLU A 34 -26.89 1.99 -11.86
N LEU A 35 -27.75 1.88 -12.87
CA LEU A 35 -29.18 1.53 -12.71
C LEU A 35 -29.37 0.05 -12.36
N LEU A 36 -28.53 -0.83 -12.92
CA LEU A 36 -28.62 -2.28 -12.74
C LEU A 36 -27.89 -2.76 -11.48
N LEU A 37 -26.84 -2.02 -11.03
CA LEU A 37 -26.02 -2.36 -9.86
C LEU A 37 -25.87 -1.12 -8.97
N PRO A 38 -26.87 -0.79 -8.14
CA PRO A 38 -26.79 0.36 -7.26
C PRO A 38 -25.56 0.25 -6.34
N ARG A 39 -24.77 1.31 -6.32
CA ARG A 39 -23.60 1.38 -5.42
C ARG A 39 -24.06 1.25 -3.97
N SER A 40 -23.39 0.39 -3.23
CA SER A 40 -23.66 0.20 -1.81
C SER A 40 -22.45 0.58 -0.96
N CYS A 41 -22.71 1.01 0.26
CA CYS A 41 -21.68 1.28 1.26
C CYS A 41 -20.87 0.02 1.53
N SER A 42 -19.54 0.10 1.43
CA SER A 42 -18.63 -1.04 1.67
C SER A 42 -18.68 -1.59 3.11
N CYS A 43 -19.30 -0.87 4.05
CA CYS A 43 -19.35 -1.28 5.45
C CYS A 43 -20.72 -1.74 5.93
N CYS A 44 -21.80 -1.07 5.53
CA CYS A 44 -23.15 -1.38 6.02
C CYS A 44 -24.14 -1.75 4.90
N SER A 45 -23.66 -1.80 3.64
CA SER A 45 -24.42 -2.20 2.46
C SER A 45 -25.63 -1.30 2.15
N VAL A 46 -25.81 -0.16 2.84
CA VAL A 46 -26.87 0.80 2.49
C VAL A 46 -26.60 1.35 1.09
N ALA A 47 -27.67 1.54 0.30
CA ALA A 47 -27.56 2.13 -1.03
C ALA A 47 -26.95 3.54 -0.95
N LEU A 48 -26.04 3.83 -1.87
CA LEU A 48 -25.41 5.14 -1.98
C LEU A 48 -26.06 5.95 -3.11
N PRO A 49 -26.14 7.29 -2.97
CA PRO A 49 -26.63 8.15 -4.04
C PRO A 49 -25.82 7.98 -5.32
N TYR A 50 -26.46 8.20 -6.45
CA TYR A 50 -25.80 8.23 -7.76
C TYR A 50 -24.70 9.30 -7.81
N GLY A 51 -23.59 8.98 -8.47
CA GLY A 51 -22.48 9.90 -8.72
C GLY A 51 -21.17 9.50 -8.07
N SER A 52 -20.12 10.31 -8.24
CA SER A 52 -18.74 10.09 -7.79
C SER A 52 -18.55 10.36 -6.29
N GLY A 53 -19.39 9.79 -5.46
CA GLY A 53 -19.30 9.91 -4.01
C GLY A 53 -18.30 8.91 -3.39
N PRO A 54 -18.02 9.05 -2.08
CA PRO A 54 -17.16 8.11 -1.36
C PRO A 54 -17.77 6.69 -1.34
N ALA A 55 -16.93 5.68 -1.23
CA ALA A 55 -17.32 4.27 -1.13
C ALA A 55 -18.10 3.92 0.16
N LEU A 56 -18.26 4.87 1.05
CA LEU A 56 -18.93 4.76 2.34
C LEU A 56 -20.09 5.76 2.43
N CYS A 57 -21.18 5.38 3.10
CA CYS A 57 -22.22 6.32 3.50
C CYS A 57 -21.68 7.34 4.52
N ALA A 58 -22.40 8.44 4.73
CA ALA A 58 -21.97 9.53 5.59
C ALA A 58 -21.62 9.06 7.02
N GLU A 59 -22.42 8.18 7.61
CA GLU A 59 -22.17 7.63 8.94
C GLU A 59 -20.90 6.78 8.98
N CYS A 60 -20.73 5.83 8.05
CA CYS A 60 -19.54 5.01 7.97
C CYS A 60 -18.29 5.83 7.68
N LEU A 61 -18.39 6.85 6.83
CA LEU A 61 -17.30 7.78 6.57
C LEU A 61 -16.90 8.57 7.81
N MET A 62 -17.85 9.02 8.61
CA MET A 62 -17.57 9.69 9.88
C MET A 62 -16.90 8.76 10.88
N ARG A 63 -17.36 7.51 10.99
CA ARG A 63 -16.72 6.49 11.85
C ARG A 63 -15.29 6.21 11.41
N TRP A 64 -15.04 6.07 10.09
CA TRP A 64 -13.71 5.94 9.54
C TRP A 64 -12.82 7.13 9.86
N LYS A 65 -13.31 8.36 9.64
CA LYS A 65 -12.56 9.59 9.96
C LYS A 65 -12.18 9.68 11.43
N ARG A 66 -13.08 9.25 12.33
CA ARG A 66 -12.78 9.20 13.78
C ARG A 66 -11.72 8.14 14.09
N ALA A 67 -11.86 6.93 13.54
CA ALA A 67 -10.91 5.84 13.74
C ALA A 67 -9.50 6.20 13.26
N CYS A 68 -9.40 6.95 12.17
CA CYS A 68 -8.14 7.39 11.60
C CYS A 68 -7.81 8.87 11.92
N ALA A 69 -8.38 9.48 12.95
CA ALA A 69 -8.18 10.91 13.24
C ALA A 69 -6.74 11.26 13.61
N LYS A 70 -6.05 10.32 14.28
CA LYS A 70 -4.66 10.45 14.72
C LYS A 70 -3.89 9.21 14.28
N THR A 71 -2.64 9.41 13.89
CA THR A 71 -1.71 8.30 13.67
C THR A 71 -1.19 7.80 15.01
N GLU A 72 -0.94 6.51 15.10
CA GLU A 72 -0.39 5.87 16.30
C GLU A 72 0.95 5.22 15.97
N ARG A 73 1.89 5.26 16.93
CA ARG A 73 3.09 4.44 16.87
C ARG A 73 2.79 3.08 17.51
N VAL A 74 3.17 2.04 16.80
CA VAL A 74 3.02 0.67 17.30
C VAL A 74 4.19 0.34 18.22
N ASP A 75 3.95 -0.43 19.27
CA ASP A 75 5.02 -0.92 20.13
C ASP A 75 6.13 -1.60 19.31
N PRO A 76 7.40 -1.47 19.72
CA PRO A 76 8.51 -2.04 19.01
C PRO A 76 8.29 -3.52 18.66
N MET A 77 8.54 -3.86 17.41
CA MET A 77 8.57 -5.23 16.93
C MET A 77 10.02 -5.61 16.68
N GLN A 78 10.35 -6.88 16.90
CA GLN A 78 11.71 -7.37 16.70
C GLN A 78 12.15 -7.09 15.26
N ASP A 79 13.36 -6.52 15.11
CA ASP A 79 14.01 -6.20 13.84
C ASP A 79 13.25 -5.22 12.91
N VAL A 80 12.15 -4.65 13.39
CA VAL A 80 11.37 -3.66 12.66
C VAL A 80 11.64 -2.27 13.25
N PRO A 81 12.04 -1.29 12.43
CA PRO A 81 12.17 0.09 12.88
C PRO A 81 10.79 0.66 13.25
N GLU A 82 10.74 1.95 13.58
CA GLU A 82 9.50 2.62 13.94
C GLU A 82 8.34 2.27 12.99
N THR A 83 7.20 1.92 13.56
CA THR A 83 5.98 1.60 12.81
C THR A 83 4.88 2.61 13.14
N VAL A 84 4.37 3.29 12.12
CA VAL A 84 3.29 4.28 12.22
C VAL A 84 2.05 3.77 11.51
N VAL A 85 0.91 3.78 12.20
CA VAL A 85 -0.36 3.33 11.63
C VAL A 85 -1.43 4.42 11.76
N ALA A 86 -2.41 4.40 10.85
CA ALA A 86 -3.52 5.35 10.90
C ALA A 86 -4.58 4.96 11.92
N SER A 87 -4.68 3.68 12.29
CA SER A 87 -5.68 3.19 13.23
C SER A 87 -5.32 1.81 13.80
N ARG A 88 -6.04 1.40 14.82
CA ARG A 88 -6.10 0.00 15.25
C ARG A 88 -7.03 -0.79 14.32
N TYR A 89 -6.78 -2.09 14.20
CA TYR A 89 -7.60 -2.98 13.40
C TYR A 89 -8.86 -3.41 14.19
N ASP A 90 -9.73 -2.44 14.47
CA ASP A 90 -10.97 -2.62 15.20
C ASP A 90 -12.14 -1.81 14.61
N GLY A 91 -13.32 -1.94 15.19
CA GLY A 91 -14.50 -1.17 14.81
C GLY A 91 -14.85 -1.28 13.33
N ILE A 92 -14.76 -0.17 12.60
CA ILE A 92 -15.07 -0.10 11.15
C ILE A 92 -13.91 -0.53 10.26
N VAL A 93 -12.68 -0.42 10.75
CA VAL A 93 -11.45 -0.60 9.96
C VAL A 93 -11.36 -1.96 9.29
N PRO A 94 -11.65 -3.10 9.96
CA PRO A 94 -11.68 -4.41 9.33
C PRO A 94 -12.59 -4.47 8.10
N ARG A 95 -13.78 -3.87 8.16
CA ARG A 95 -14.75 -3.88 7.06
C ARG A 95 -14.22 -3.14 5.84
N VAL A 96 -13.60 -1.98 6.05
CA VAL A 96 -12.98 -1.18 4.97
C VAL A 96 -11.81 -1.94 4.34
N VAL A 97 -10.90 -2.48 5.15
CA VAL A 97 -9.74 -3.23 4.68
C VAL A 97 -10.17 -4.49 3.93
N LEU A 98 -11.10 -5.27 4.49
CA LEU A 98 -11.60 -6.49 3.84
C LEU A 98 -12.42 -6.19 2.59
N GLY A 99 -13.16 -5.08 2.57
CA GLY A 99 -13.85 -4.60 1.37
C GLY A 99 -12.87 -4.41 0.21
N MET A 100 -11.74 -3.76 0.45
CA MET A 100 -10.68 -3.63 -0.54
C MET A 100 -10.02 -4.99 -0.84
N LYS A 101 -9.67 -5.78 0.18
CA LYS A 101 -8.93 -7.05 -0.02
C LYS A 101 -9.76 -8.15 -0.71
N ASN A 102 -11.03 -8.30 -0.34
CA ASN A 102 -11.82 -9.49 -0.69
C ASN A 102 -12.98 -9.19 -1.65
N ALA A 103 -13.55 -7.99 -1.59
CA ALA A 103 -14.70 -7.61 -2.41
C ALA A 103 -14.35 -6.72 -3.62
N GLY A 104 -13.07 -6.56 -3.93
CA GLY A 104 -12.65 -5.80 -5.10
C GLY A 104 -12.95 -4.29 -5.05
N ARG A 105 -13.27 -3.74 -3.87
CA ARG A 105 -13.67 -2.35 -3.68
C ARG A 105 -12.48 -1.39 -3.77
N THR A 106 -11.94 -1.24 -4.99
CA THR A 106 -10.84 -0.29 -5.26
C THR A 106 -11.25 1.17 -5.10
N ASP A 107 -12.54 1.47 -5.06
CA ASP A 107 -13.10 2.78 -4.71
C ASP A 107 -12.80 3.21 -3.26
N LEU A 108 -12.29 2.30 -2.41
CA LEU A 108 -11.74 2.59 -1.08
C LEU A 108 -10.30 3.09 -1.09
N VAL A 109 -9.57 2.93 -2.20
CA VAL A 109 -8.15 3.33 -2.33
C VAL A 109 -7.92 4.80 -1.96
N PRO A 110 -8.72 5.77 -2.43
CA PRO A 110 -8.52 7.17 -2.06
C PRO A 110 -8.63 7.43 -0.55
N LEU A 111 -9.51 6.70 0.13
CA LEU A 111 -9.75 6.83 1.56
C LEU A 111 -8.62 6.22 2.39
N MET A 112 -8.22 5.01 2.05
CA MET A 112 -7.15 4.28 2.73
C MET A 112 -5.78 4.87 2.41
N GLY A 113 -5.55 5.31 1.17
CA GLY A 113 -4.31 5.94 0.76
C GLY A 113 -4.10 7.31 1.43
N ASP A 114 -5.17 8.08 1.72
CA ASP A 114 -5.07 9.29 2.52
C ASP A 114 -4.66 8.98 3.98
N ALA A 115 -5.18 7.90 4.55
CA ALA A 115 -4.79 7.43 5.87
C ALA A 115 -3.30 7.04 5.90
N LEU A 116 -2.83 6.26 4.90
CA LEU A 116 -1.43 5.88 4.76
C LEU A 116 -0.52 7.10 4.53
N ALA A 117 -0.96 8.08 3.72
CA ALA A 117 -0.20 9.31 3.47
C ALA A 117 0.09 10.09 4.76
N ARG A 118 -0.86 10.11 5.70
CA ARG A 118 -0.65 10.73 7.01
C ARG A 118 0.41 9.99 7.84
N CYS A 119 0.41 8.66 7.80
CA CYS A 119 1.44 7.87 8.48
C CYS A 119 2.83 8.17 7.90
N VAL A 120 2.95 8.19 6.57
CA VAL A 120 4.19 8.53 5.88
C VAL A 120 4.64 9.95 6.23
N PHE A 121 3.72 10.91 6.24
CA PHE A 121 4.02 12.31 6.60
C PHE A 121 4.56 12.42 8.03
N GLU A 122 3.94 11.74 9.00
CA GLU A 122 4.39 11.74 10.40
C GLU A 122 5.76 11.07 10.57
N LEU A 123 6.01 9.97 9.87
CA LEU A 123 7.31 9.31 9.90
C LEU A 123 8.39 10.19 9.30
N LEU A 124 8.14 10.82 8.15
CA LEU A 124 9.08 11.75 7.53
C LEU A 124 9.33 12.98 8.42
N ARG A 125 8.32 13.46 9.13
CA ARG A 125 8.45 14.56 10.09
C ARG A 125 9.36 14.20 11.26
N ALA A 126 9.27 12.97 11.77
CA ALA A 126 10.11 12.48 12.85
C ALA A 126 11.60 12.38 12.43
N HIS A 127 11.85 12.01 11.19
CA HIS A 127 13.20 11.82 10.63
C HIS A 127 13.79 13.08 9.95
N ARG A 128 13.23 14.28 10.20
CA ARG A 128 13.70 15.53 9.56
C ARG A 128 15.19 15.77 9.70
N GLU A 129 15.77 15.44 10.85
CA GLU A 129 17.19 15.67 11.14
C GLU A 129 18.09 14.68 10.36
N ASP A 130 17.61 13.46 10.13
CA ASP A 130 18.36 12.46 9.36
C ASP A 130 18.50 12.87 7.89
N PHE A 131 17.54 13.64 7.37
CA PHE A 131 17.65 14.26 6.06
C PHE A 131 18.77 15.32 6.00
N GLY A 132 19.16 15.94 7.15
CA GLY A 132 20.26 16.88 7.26
C GLY A 132 21.65 16.23 7.11
N ARG A 133 21.80 15.00 7.56
CA ARG A 133 23.10 14.31 7.68
C ARG A 133 23.48 13.50 6.46
N SER A 134 22.53 13.05 5.66
CA SER A 134 22.77 12.26 4.46
C SER A 134 22.95 13.14 3.22
N SER A 135 23.95 14.05 3.25
CA SER A 135 24.36 14.75 2.03
C SER A 135 25.33 13.86 1.24
N VAL A 136 24.79 12.88 0.55
CA VAL A 136 25.52 12.27 -0.56
C VAL A 136 25.43 13.25 -1.73
N LEU A 137 26.55 14.00 -1.90
CA LEU A 137 26.90 14.74 -3.12
C LEU A 137 25.78 15.59 -3.77
N GLY A 138 25.60 16.83 -3.29
CA GLY A 138 25.09 17.92 -4.14
C GLY A 138 23.65 17.85 -4.66
N ALA A 139 22.88 16.85 -4.28
CA ALA A 139 21.49 16.73 -4.71
C ALA A 139 20.60 17.72 -3.94
N THR A 140 20.04 18.67 -4.66
CA THR A 140 19.08 19.65 -4.14
C THR A 140 17.73 19.02 -3.79
N GLU A 141 17.44 17.85 -4.33
CA GLU A 141 16.21 17.08 -4.07
C GLU A 141 16.54 15.73 -3.43
N ARG A 142 15.79 15.40 -2.39
CA ARG A 142 15.86 14.10 -1.71
C ARG A 142 14.67 13.26 -2.10
N GLU A 143 14.94 11.98 -2.32
CA GLU A 143 13.92 11.03 -2.68
C GLU A 143 13.82 9.91 -1.65
N VAL A 144 12.61 9.65 -1.20
CA VAL A 144 12.26 8.55 -0.31
C VAL A 144 11.37 7.57 -1.07
N LEU A 145 11.75 6.31 -1.08
CA LEU A 145 11.00 5.25 -1.73
C LEU A 145 9.89 4.71 -0.82
N LEU A 146 8.67 4.64 -1.32
CA LEU A 146 7.58 3.92 -0.68
C LEU A 146 7.56 2.49 -1.25
N ILE A 147 7.97 1.53 -0.46
CA ILE A 147 8.08 0.11 -0.85
C ILE A 147 6.83 -0.64 -0.36
N PRO A 148 5.90 -1.01 -1.25
CA PRO A 148 4.71 -1.74 -0.86
C PRO A 148 5.03 -3.17 -0.45
N ALA A 149 4.32 -3.68 0.57
CA ALA A 149 4.38 -5.07 0.94
C ALA A 149 3.88 -5.96 -0.22
N PRO A 150 4.64 -7.01 -0.58
CA PRO A 150 4.30 -7.84 -1.72
C PRO A 150 3.03 -8.66 -1.46
N SER A 151 2.21 -8.81 -2.49
CA SER A 151 1.09 -9.74 -2.52
C SER A 151 1.49 -11.03 -3.23
N SER A 152 1.01 -12.18 -2.75
CA SER A 152 1.25 -13.44 -3.47
C SER A 152 0.64 -13.40 -4.87
N SER A 153 1.27 -14.08 -5.83
CA SER A 153 0.81 -14.14 -7.22
C SER A 153 -0.62 -14.70 -7.32
N SER A 154 -0.96 -15.72 -6.52
CA SER A 154 -2.32 -16.27 -6.43
C SER A 154 -3.34 -15.24 -5.96
N SER A 155 -2.96 -14.41 -4.99
CA SER A 155 -3.82 -13.33 -4.48
C SER A 155 -3.99 -12.21 -5.50
N VAL A 156 -2.93 -11.86 -6.24
CA VAL A 156 -3.00 -10.87 -7.32
C VAL A 156 -3.83 -11.40 -8.48
N SER A 157 -3.62 -12.65 -8.92
CA SER A 157 -4.40 -13.26 -10.00
C SER A 157 -5.89 -13.30 -9.69
N ARG A 158 -6.27 -13.61 -8.43
CA ARG A 158 -7.67 -13.64 -8.01
C ARG A 158 -8.30 -12.25 -7.92
N ARG A 159 -7.56 -11.21 -7.51
CA ARG A 159 -8.07 -9.86 -7.26
C ARG A 159 -7.85 -8.89 -8.41
N GLY A 160 -6.87 -9.15 -9.28
CA GLY A 160 -6.45 -8.25 -10.34
C GLY A 160 -5.51 -7.11 -9.87
N TYR A 161 -5.18 -7.02 -8.57
CA TYR A 161 -4.33 -5.96 -8.02
C TYR A 161 -3.66 -6.34 -6.71
N ALA A 162 -2.60 -5.60 -6.36
CA ALA A 162 -1.91 -5.66 -5.08
C ALA A 162 -2.34 -4.46 -4.20
N PRO A 163 -3.01 -4.68 -3.05
CA PRO A 163 -3.53 -3.63 -2.20
C PRO A 163 -2.48 -2.62 -1.76
N ALA A 164 -1.37 -3.07 -1.20
CA ALA A 164 -0.30 -2.19 -0.71
C ALA A 164 0.30 -1.32 -1.83
N THR A 165 0.44 -1.85 -3.05
CA THR A 165 0.91 -1.10 -4.22
C THR A 165 -0.04 0.04 -4.57
N LEU A 166 -1.36 -0.21 -4.59
CA LEU A 166 -2.35 0.84 -4.84
C LEU A 166 -2.32 1.91 -3.75
N LEU A 167 -2.21 1.49 -2.48
CA LEU A 167 -2.14 2.40 -1.34
C LEU A 167 -0.88 3.25 -1.35
N ALA A 168 0.29 2.68 -1.65
CA ALA A 168 1.55 3.41 -1.74
C ALA A 168 1.51 4.45 -2.87
N ARG A 169 0.95 4.11 -4.04
CA ARG A 169 0.76 5.04 -5.15
C ARG A 169 -0.17 6.19 -4.79
N GLU A 170 -1.29 5.89 -4.15
CA GLU A 170 -2.24 6.92 -3.71
C GLU A 170 -1.65 7.80 -2.61
N ALA A 171 -0.91 7.22 -1.64
CA ALA A 171 -0.22 7.98 -0.61
C ALA A 171 0.80 8.95 -1.21
N ALA A 172 1.62 8.51 -2.16
CA ALA A 172 2.57 9.38 -2.86
C ALA A 172 1.85 10.52 -3.61
N ARG A 173 0.73 10.20 -4.28
CA ARG A 173 -0.11 11.21 -4.95
C ARG A 173 -0.65 12.26 -3.96
N ARG A 174 -1.11 11.84 -2.77
CA ARG A 174 -1.63 12.72 -1.72
C ARG A 174 -0.57 13.61 -1.09
N LEU A 175 0.67 13.11 -1.03
CA LEU A 175 1.80 13.85 -0.48
C LEU A 175 2.39 14.86 -1.46
N LYS A 176 2.13 14.72 -2.76
CA LYS A 176 2.56 15.68 -3.77
C LYS A 176 2.00 17.08 -3.44
N GLY A 177 2.90 18.06 -3.29
CA GLY A 177 2.55 19.45 -2.91
C GLY A 177 2.29 19.67 -1.42
N ARG A 178 2.36 18.63 -0.58
CA ARG A 178 2.30 18.73 0.89
C ARG A 178 3.66 18.65 1.56
N LEU A 179 4.64 18.11 0.85
CA LEU A 179 6.04 18.02 1.29
C LEU A 179 6.82 19.24 0.77
N PRO A 180 7.92 19.63 1.44
CA PRO A 180 8.85 20.61 0.91
C PRO A 180 9.31 20.22 -0.50
N THR A 181 9.60 21.19 -1.36
CA THR A 181 10.05 20.95 -2.75
C THR A 181 11.36 20.15 -2.82
N SER A 182 12.16 20.19 -1.75
CA SER A 182 13.40 19.41 -1.61
C SER A 182 13.18 17.94 -1.24
N LEU A 183 11.93 17.49 -1.00
CA LEU A 183 11.62 16.12 -0.60
C LEU A 183 10.53 15.54 -1.50
N ARG A 184 10.84 14.41 -2.13
CA ARG A 184 9.91 13.66 -2.98
C ARG A 184 9.71 12.26 -2.42
N VAL A 185 8.51 11.74 -2.55
CA VAL A 185 8.21 10.34 -2.26
C VAL A 185 7.79 9.64 -3.55
N MET A 186 8.35 8.46 -3.79
CA MET A 186 8.07 7.67 -4.99
C MET A 186 7.71 6.23 -4.63
N PRO A 187 6.56 5.72 -5.10
CA PRO A 187 6.21 4.31 -4.91
C PRO A 187 7.07 3.45 -5.84
N LEU A 188 7.71 2.43 -5.27
CA LEU A 188 8.54 1.47 -6.01
C LEU A 188 8.18 0.05 -5.59
N ASP A 189 7.56 -0.70 -6.47
CA ASP A 189 7.20 -2.11 -6.26
C ASP A 189 8.36 -3.00 -6.70
N ILE A 190 9.24 -3.36 -5.76
CA ILE A 190 10.53 -4.00 -6.04
C ILE A 190 10.81 -5.20 -5.15
N VAL A 191 9.96 -5.46 -4.17
CA VAL A 191 10.08 -6.63 -3.30
C VAL A 191 9.10 -7.69 -3.77
N GLY A 192 9.59 -8.90 -4.02
CA GLY A 192 8.79 -10.04 -4.44
C GLY A 192 9.11 -11.29 -3.62
N TYR A 193 8.28 -12.31 -3.79
CA TYR A 193 8.56 -13.62 -3.19
C TYR A 193 9.75 -14.28 -3.89
N ALA A 194 10.62 -14.92 -3.12
CA ALA A 194 11.68 -15.74 -3.65
C ALA A 194 11.07 -16.97 -4.35
N SER A 195 11.56 -17.29 -5.56
CA SER A 195 11.09 -18.45 -6.31
C SER A 195 11.40 -19.75 -5.56
N ALA A 196 10.51 -20.72 -5.60
CA ALA A 196 10.68 -22.02 -4.93
C ALA A 196 11.94 -22.80 -5.37
N SER A 197 12.50 -22.50 -6.53
CA SER A 197 13.74 -23.10 -7.05
C SER A 197 14.99 -22.75 -6.24
N SER A 198 14.91 -21.80 -5.32
CA SER A 198 16.02 -21.37 -4.45
C SER A 198 15.96 -22.00 -3.05
N ARG A 199 14.96 -22.80 -2.75
CA ARG A 199 14.79 -23.47 -1.47
C ARG A 199 14.83 -24.98 -1.65
N ASN A 200 15.86 -25.57 -1.12
CA ASN A 200 16.04 -27.04 -1.09
C ASN A 200 15.27 -27.68 0.08
N ASP A 201 14.09 -27.17 0.45
CA ASP A 201 13.27 -27.80 1.47
C ASP A 201 11.79 -27.77 1.05
N GLY A 202 11.21 -28.99 0.93
CA GLY A 202 9.88 -29.28 0.45
C GLY A 202 8.77 -28.83 1.41
N GLY A 203 8.35 -27.60 1.27
CA GLY A 203 7.16 -27.05 1.92
C GLY A 203 6.34 -26.22 0.93
N SER A 204 5.22 -26.73 0.52
CA SER A 204 4.24 -26.02 -0.31
C SER A 204 3.86 -24.70 0.34
N ILE A 205 4.17 -23.57 -0.32
CA ILE A 205 3.70 -22.24 0.08
C ILE A 205 2.23 -22.12 -0.36
N GLY A 206 1.37 -22.86 0.32
CA GLY A 206 -0.07 -22.73 0.24
C GLY A 206 -0.53 -21.63 1.20
N ASP A 207 -1.08 -20.58 0.62
CA ASP A 207 -2.09 -19.69 1.23
C ASP A 207 -1.76 -18.98 2.54
N VAL A 208 -0.82 -18.03 2.50
CA VAL A 208 -0.67 -17.04 3.61
C VAL A 208 -1.87 -16.07 3.66
N ALA A 209 -2.62 -15.92 2.57
CA ALA A 209 -3.81 -15.06 2.49
C ALA A 209 -5.05 -15.68 3.18
N GLY A 210 -5.16 -17.01 3.25
CA GLY A 210 -6.28 -17.72 3.90
C GLY A 210 -6.29 -17.56 5.43
N THR A 211 -5.17 -17.19 6.03
CA THR A 211 -5.02 -17.17 7.49
C THR A 211 -5.61 -15.91 8.15
N LEU A 212 -5.81 -14.81 7.39
CA LEU A 212 -6.51 -13.64 7.94
C LEU A 212 -8.00 -13.88 8.14
N THR A 213 -8.60 -14.73 7.30
CA THR A 213 -10.02 -15.08 7.41
C THR A 213 -10.28 -15.98 8.63
N GLY A 214 -9.33 -16.82 9.00
CA GLY A 214 -9.42 -17.69 10.18
C GLY A 214 -9.25 -16.95 11.53
N LEU A 215 -8.67 -15.76 11.54
CA LEU A 215 -8.50 -14.96 12.76
C LEU A 215 -9.75 -14.14 13.12
N LEU A 216 -10.67 -13.96 12.18
CA LEU A 216 -11.86 -13.11 12.32
C LEU A 216 -13.16 -13.91 12.55
N GLY A 217 -13.11 -15.23 12.33
CA GLY A 217 -14.16 -16.16 12.69
C GLY A 217 -14.00 -16.58 14.14
N GLY A 218 -14.91 -16.11 15.00
CA GLY A 218 -14.87 -16.27 16.44
C GLY A 218 -14.67 -17.70 16.95
N ALA A 219 -14.21 -17.76 18.14
CA ALA A 219 -14.42 -18.68 19.23
C ALA A 219 -13.12 -19.11 19.91
N SER A 220 -13.07 -18.77 21.15
CA SER A 220 -12.56 -19.50 22.33
C SER A 220 -11.57 -20.65 22.08
N GLY A 221 -10.31 -20.42 22.42
CA GLY A 221 -9.28 -21.47 22.53
C GLY A 221 -7.88 -20.89 22.63
N GLY A 222 -7.32 -20.95 23.83
CA GLY A 222 -5.91 -21.05 24.15
C GLY A 222 -4.94 -19.98 23.67
N GLY A 223 -4.37 -19.23 24.61
CA GLY A 223 -3.27 -18.28 24.39
C GLY A 223 -2.02 -18.92 23.75
N GLU A 224 -1.73 -20.18 24.03
CA GLU A 224 -0.58 -20.94 23.51
C GLU A 224 -0.62 -21.19 22.00
N GLN A 225 -1.77 -21.56 21.45
CA GLN A 225 -1.90 -21.78 19.99
C GLN A 225 -1.70 -20.51 19.16
N LYS A 226 -1.98 -19.32 19.73
CA LYS A 226 -1.78 -18.03 19.04
C LYS A 226 -0.32 -17.61 19.03
N THR A 227 0.42 -17.89 20.07
CA THR A 227 1.87 -17.61 20.17
C THR A 227 2.64 -18.51 19.21
N LEU A 228 2.34 -19.82 19.21
CA LEU A 228 2.91 -20.77 18.26
C LEU A 228 2.60 -20.39 16.80
N SER A 229 1.41 -19.87 16.51
CA SER A 229 1.07 -19.40 15.15
C SER A 229 1.82 -18.13 14.74
N ALA A 230 2.20 -17.27 15.67
CA ALA A 230 2.98 -16.06 15.39
C ALA A 230 4.45 -16.37 15.10
N VAL A 231 5.06 -17.24 15.92
CA VAL A 231 6.43 -17.74 15.72
C VAL A 231 6.53 -18.51 14.39
N ALA A 232 5.63 -19.45 14.15
CA ALA A 232 5.58 -20.20 12.90
C ALA A 232 5.39 -19.32 11.64
N ARG A 233 4.71 -18.17 11.77
CA ARG A 233 4.62 -17.19 10.67
C ARG A 233 5.91 -16.42 10.47
N SER A 234 6.60 -16.05 11.55
CA SER A 234 7.89 -15.39 11.48
C SER A 234 8.92 -16.29 10.80
N GLU A 235 9.00 -17.56 11.22
CA GLU A 235 9.88 -18.56 10.62
C GLU A 235 9.58 -18.81 9.13
N ARG A 236 8.30 -18.89 8.75
CA ARG A 236 7.89 -19.05 7.35
C ARG A 236 8.19 -17.83 6.49
N MET A 237 8.21 -16.63 7.07
CA MET A 237 8.51 -15.41 6.32
C MET A 237 10.00 -15.21 6.13
N HIS A 238 10.85 -15.76 7.02
CA HIS A 238 12.30 -15.61 6.89
C HIS A 238 12.82 -16.24 5.59
N GLY A 239 13.54 -15.46 4.78
CA GLY A 239 14.01 -15.86 3.44
C GLY A 239 12.91 -16.00 2.39
N ALA A 240 11.65 -15.59 2.71
CA ALA A 240 10.55 -15.68 1.75
C ALA A 240 10.54 -14.56 0.72
N LEU A 241 11.18 -13.44 1.01
CA LEU A 241 11.20 -12.26 0.16
C LEU A 241 12.59 -12.01 -0.42
N ARG A 242 12.62 -11.28 -1.52
CA ARG A 242 13.85 -10.76 -2.14
C ARG A 242 13.58 -9.40 -2.78
N VAL A 243 14.62 -8.57 -2.87
CA VAL A 243 14.62 -7.38 -3.71
C VAL A 243 14.92 -7.82 -5.14
N LEU A 244 14.11 -7.41 -6.09
CA LEU A 244 14.21 -7.84 -7.50
C LEU A 244 15.39 -7.16 -8.20
N GLU A 245 15.62 -5.88 -7.93
CA GLU A 245 16.70 -5.07 -8.51
C GLU A 245 17.40 -4.26 -7.40
N PRO A 246 18.39 -4.83 -6.70
CA PRO A 246 19.04 -4.19 -5.56
C PRO A 246 19.62 -2.81 -5.88
N ALA A 247 20.13 -2.61 -7.09
CA ALA A 247 20.72 -1.34 -7.53
C ALA A 247 19.73 -0.15 -7.44
N LEU A 248 18.42 -0.40 -7.54
CA LEU A 248 17.41 0.65 -7.45
C LEU A 248 17.13 1.12 -6.01
N VAL A 249 17.58 0.40 -5.00
CA VAL A 249 17.35 0.74 -3.59
C VAL A 249 18.64 1.00 -2.82
N ALA A 250 19.79 0.61 -3.35
CA ALA A 250 21.09 0.78 -2.70
C ALA A 250 21.38 2.25 -2.39
N GLY A 251 21.73 2.54 -1.12
CA GLY A 251 22.00 3.89 -0.62
C GLY A 251 20.78 4.78 -0.47
N ARG A 252 19.57 4.30 -0.78
CA ARG A 252 18.35 5.11 -0.78
C ARG A 252 17.54 4.94 0.50
N LEU A 253 16.80 5.99 0.85
CA LEU A 253 15.87 6.00 1.98
C LEU A 253 14.56 5.29 1.56
N CYS A 254 14.12 4.34 2.38
CA CYS A 254 12.93 3.54 2.11
C CYS A 254 11.93 3.60 3.27
N ILE A 255 10.65 3.66 2.96
CA ILE A 255 9.53 3.45 3.90
C ILE A 255 8.72 2.27 3.39
N ILE A 256 8.53 1.27 4.22
CA ILE A 256 7.69 0.11 3.90
C ILE A 256 6.22 0.51 4.07
N CYS A 257 5.38 0.16 3.10
CA CYS A 257 3.95 0.45 3.10
C CYS A 257 3.13 -0.84 3.09
N ASP A 258 2.20 -0.98 4.04
CA ASP A 258 1.29 -2.12 4.09
C ASP A 258 -0.16 -1.65 4.34
N ASP A 259 -1.12 -2.52 4.15
CA ASP A 259 -2.51 -2.24 4.55
C ASP A 259 -2.74 -2.56 6.03
N VAL A 260 -2.24 -3.69 6.53
CA VAL A 260 -2.38 -4.09 7.95
C VAL A 260 -1.12 -4.79 8.45
N VAL A 261 -0.54 -4.24 9.50
CA VAL A 261 0.51 -4.91 10.26
C VAL A 261 -0.13 -5.77 11.35
N THR A 262 0.20 -7.06 11.34
CA THR A 262 -0.29 -8.04 12.34
C THR A 262 0.83 -8.38 13.33
N THR A 263 1.59 -9.43 13.05
CA THR A 263 2.74 -9.85 13.86
C THR A 263 4.01 -9.06 13.54
N GLY A 264 4.04 -8.36 12.41
CA GLY A 264 5.23 -7.69 11.88
C GLY A 264 6.17 -8.60 11.07
N ALA A 265 5.87 -9.90 10.93
CA ALA A 265 6.75 -10.84 10.23
C ALA A 265 7.08 -10.42 8.78
N THR A 266 6.08 -9.97 8.02
CA THR A 266 6.30 -9.45 6.67
C THR A 266 7.16 -8.18 6.70
N ALA A 267 6.91 -7.28 7.65
CA ALA A 267 7.66 -6.06 7.81
C ALA A 267 9.13 -6.35 8.16
N ALA A 268 9.38 -7.26 9.11
CA ALA A 268 10.73 -7.67 9.50
C ALA A 268 11.51 -8.26 8.32
N GLU A 269 10.88 -9.15 7.55
CA GLU A 269 11.52 -9.74 6.37
C GLU A 269 11.79 -8.69 5.28
N MET A 270 10.88 -7.75 5.06
CA MET A 270 11.11 -6.63 4.13
C MET A 270 12.28 -5.74 4.60
N VAL A 271 12.35 -5.43 5.91
CA VAL A 271 13.46 -4.68 6.49
C VAL A 271 14.78 -5.41 6.23
N ARG A 272 14.82 -6.73 6.47
CA ARG A 272 16.00 -7.55 6.25
C ARG A 272 16.49 -7.47 4.81
N VAL A 273 15.63 -7.79 3.84
CA VAL A 273 16.04 -7.84 2.41
C VAL A 273 16.39 -6.46 1.84
N LEU A 274 15.71 -5.40 2.31
CA LEU A 274 16.03 -4.03 1.90
C LEU A 274 17.37 -3.57 2.46
N ARG A 275 17.67 -3.89 3.72
CA ARG A 275 19.00 -3.59 4.34
C ARG A 275 20.11 -4.39 3.67
N GLU A 276 19.89 -5.66 3.36
CA GLU A 276 20.84 -6.49 2.60
C GLU A 276 21.09 -5.93 1.19
N ALA A 277 20.10 -5.32 0.57
CA ALA A 277 20.24 -4.59 -0.69
C ALA A 277 20.90 -3.20 -0.52
N GLY A 278 21.37 -2.84 0.67
CA GLY A 278 22.08 -1.59 0.95
C GLY A 278 21.18 -0.37 1.13
N SER A 279 19.87 -0.51 1.32
CA SER A 279 18.97 0.62 1.58
C SER A 279 18.90 0.99 3.06
N VAL A 280 18.51 2.23 3.33
CA VAL A 280 18.22 2.73 4.68
C VAL A 280 16.72 2.72 4.89
N VAL A 281 16.22 1.80 5.71
CA VAL A 281 14.79 1.70 6.04
C VAL A 281 14.47 2.62 7.22
N LEU A 282 13.71 3.69 6.96
CA LEU A 282 13.28 4.67 7.96
C LEU A 282 12.21 4.10 8.90
N GLY A 283 11.28 3.32 8.35
CA GLY A 283 10.20 2.74 9.14
C GLY A 283 9.17 2.04 8.28
N VAL A 284 8.09 1.66 8.95
CA VAL A 284 6.92 1.00 8.37
C VAL A 284 5.69 1.87 8.55
N CYS A 285 4.92 2.05 7.50
CA CYS A 285 3.63 2.72 7.54
C CYS A 285 2.52 1.76 7.11
N ALA A 286 1.43 1.70 7.87
CA ALA A 286 0.27 0.91 7.49
C ALA A 286 -1.05 1.63 7.80
N VAL A 287 -2.12 1.18 7.17
CA VAL A 287 -3.46 1.73 7.46
C VAL A 287 -3.91 1.31 8.86
N ALA A 288 -3.58 0.07 9.26
CA ALA A 288 -3.95 -0.41 10.59
C ALA A 288 -2.93 -1.39 11.18
N SER A 289 -2.95 -1.53 12.51
CA SER A 289 -2.27 -2.60 13.22
C SER A 289 -3.24 -3.43 14.04
N VAL A 290 -3.00 -4.74 14.12
CA VAL A 290 -3.70 -5.61 15.05
C VAL A 290 -3.04 -5.46 16.43
N PRO A 291 -3.77 -5.00 17.46
CA PRO A 291 -3.21 -4.87 18.80
C PRO A 291 -2.65 -6.20 19.28
N LYS A 292 -1.43 -6.20 19.81
CA LYS A 292 -0.96 -7.33 20.61
C LYS A 292 -1.88 -7.42 21.82
N LYS A 293 -2.46 -8.59 22.10
CA LYS A 293 -3.15 -8.79 23.39
C LYS A 293 -2.09 -8.57 24.47
N ALA A 294 -2.38 -7.66 25.41
CA ALA A 294 -1.58 -7.59 26.61
C ALA A 294 -1.55 -8.99 27.21
N SER A 295 -0.37 -9.53 27.43
CA SER A 295 -0.22 -10.74 28.24
C SER A 295 -0.70 -10.41 29.63
N PRO A 296 -1.50 -11.28 30.27
CA PRO A 296 -2.02 -11.06 31.61
C PRO A 296 -0.88 -10.92 32.62
#